data_2147bd285563d93d22fab1681b6bf974
#
_entry.id   2147bd285563d93d22fab1681b6bf974
#
_cell.length_a   1.000
_cell.length_b   1.000
_cell.length_c   1.000
_cell.angle_alpha   90.00
_cell.angle_beta   90.00
_cell.angle_gamma   90.00
#
_symmetry.space_group_name_H-M   'P 1'
#
loop_
_entity.id
_entity.type
_entity.pdbx_description
1 polymer ?
#
loop_
_entity_poly.entity_id
_entity_poly.type
_entity_poly.pdbx_seq_one_letter_code
_entity_poly.pdbx_strand_id
1 'polypeptide(L)'
;MLNPSEIKEHIRAVEQTRQITNAMYLLSTSRMKKTVRMIDYNVRFMVRLRATMKDIFLHTGKPIHHPYLDGHPETKNSLFIVISGDKGLCGSYHSSLFAFTEEKLKKHASPNSRIAVLGIMGEEYFRRHGKEPDYI
;
A
#
# COMPACT_ATOMS: atom_id res chain seq x y z
N MET A 1 -10.47 -47.81 -2.07
CA MET A 1 -9.00 -47.88 -1.86
C MET A 1 -8.34 -47.07 -2.96
N LEU A 2 -7.47 -46.15 -2.61
CA LEU A 2 -6.73 -45.35 -3.61
C LEU A 2 -5.77 -46.24 -4.38
N ASN A 3 -5.75 -46.11 -5.71
CA ASN A 3 -4.87 -46.87 -6.57
C ASN A 3 -3.41 -46.43 -6.34
N PRO A 4 -2.42 -47.33 -6.25
CA PRO A 4 -1.00 -46.97 -6.11
C PRO A 4 -0.49 -45.96 -7.16
N SER A 5 -1.07 -45.96 -8.36
CA SER A 5 -0.76 -45.02 -9.42
C SER A 5 -1.23 -43.60 -9.05
N GLU A 6 -2.44 -43.44 -8.52
CA GLU A 6 -3.01 -42.16 -8.09
C GLU A 6 -2.19 -41.55 -6.94
N ILE A 7 -1.74 -42.39 -6.01
CA ILE A 7 -0.88 -41.95 -4.90
C ILE A 7 0.45 -41.40 -5.42
N LYS A 8 1.08 -42.09 -6.41
CA LYS A 8 2.33 -41.61 -7.02
C LYS A 8 2.16 -40.28 -7.76
N GLU A 9 1.06 -40.10 -8.49
CA GLU A 9 0.74 -38.85 -9.16
C GLU A 9 0.53 -37.71 -8.14
N HIS A 10 -0.17 -38.01 -7.06
CA HIS A 10 -0.38 -37.02 -6.00
C HIS A 10 0.93 -36.59 -5.31
N ILE A 11 1.82 -37.55 -5.02
CA ILE A 11 3.15 -37.25 -4.48
C ILE A 11 3.95 -36.38 -5.43
N ARG A 12 3.93 -36.64 -6.75
CA ARG A 12 4.60 -35.79 -7.74
C ARG A 12 4.03 -34.36 -7.77
N ALA A 13 2.72 -34.25 -7.76
CA ALA A 13 2.05 -32.92 -7.74
C ALA A 13 2.41 -32.11 -6.49
N VAL A 14 2.43 -32.75 -5.32
CA VAL A 14 2.84 -32.12 -4.06
C VAL A 14 4.32 -31.70 -4.11
N GLU A 15 5.18 -32.54 -4.64
CA GLU A 15 6.62 -32.23 -4.77
C GLU A 15 6.86 -31.04 -5.71
N GLN A 16 6.16 -30.97 -6.85
CA GLN A 16 6.21 -29.82 -7.75
C GLN A 16 5.72 -28.54 -7.06
N THR A 17 4.60 -28.62 -6.35
CA THR A 17 4.06 -27.49 -5.57
C THR A 17 5.06 -27.02 -4.52
N ARG A 18 5.73 -27.94 -3.83
CA ARG A 18 6.79 -27.64 -2.86
C ARG A 18 7.95 -26.89 -3.50
N GLN A 19 8.40 -27.31 -4.69
CA GLN A 19 9.49 -26.65 -5.40
C GLN A 19 9.11 -25.22 -5.82
N ILE A 20 7.89 -25.03 -6.35
CA ILE A 20 7.37 -23.71 -6.71
C ILE A 20 7.30 -22.80 -5.48
N THR A 21 6.74 -23.32 -4.37
CA THR A 21 6.61 -22.55 -3.13
C THR A 21 7.98 -22.13 -2.57
N ASN A 22 8.97 -23.05 -2.64
CA ASN A 22 10.33 -22.73 -2.21
C ASN A 22 10.98 -21.64 -3.09
N ALA A 23 10.79 -21.70 -4.41
CA ALA A 23 11.25 -20.66 -5.31
C ALA A 23 10.59 -19.31 -5.02
N MET A 24 9.28 -19.30 -4.77
CA MET A 24 8.53 -18.10 -4.37
C MET A 24 9.04 -17.54 -3.03
N TYR A 25 9.33 -18.38 -2.06
CA TYR A 25 9.91 -17.99 -0.78
C TYR A 25 11.25 -17.27 -0.95
N LEU A 26 12.17 -17.87 -1.72
CA LEU A 26 13.50 -17.29 -1.97
C LEU A 26 13.40 -15.95 -2.70
N LEU A 27 12.55 -15.87 -3.72
CA LEU A 27 12.34 -14.64 -4.48
C LEU A 27 11.74 -13.53 -3.60
N SER A 28 10.71 -13.86 -2.82
CA SER A 28 10.05 -12.93 -1.92
C SER A 28 10.98 -12.41 -0.83
N THR A 29 11.78 -13.30 -0.24
CA THR A 29 12.80 -12.92 0.76
C THR A 29 13.85 -11.97 0.17
N SER A 30 14.32 -12.23 -1.05
CA SER A 30 15.27 -11.36 -1.74
C SER A 30 14.68 -9.96 -1.99
N ARG A 31 13.44 -9.91 -2.49
CA ARG A 31 12.72 -8.63 -2.72
C ARG A 31 12.49 -7.87 -1.42
N MET A 32 12.07 -8.57 -0.36
CA MET A 32 11.87 -7.98 0.96
C MET A 32 13.14 -7.32 1.48
N LYS A 33 14.30 -8.01 1.41
CA LYS A 33 15.59 -7.43 1.83
C LYS A 33 15.94 -6.16 1.04
N LYS A 34 15.68 -6.15 -0.28
CA LYS A 34 15.90 -4.95 -1.11
C LYS A 34 14.99 -3.80 -0.67
N THR A 35 13.70 -4.08 -0.46
CA THR A 35 12.72 -3.06 -0.05
C THR A 35 13.06 -2.48 1.33
N VAL A 36 13.42 -3.32 2.30
CA VAL A 36 13.83 -2.85 3.65
C VAL A 36 15.02 -1.90 3.56
N ARG A 37 16.05 -2.22 2.75
CA ARG A 37 17.17 -1.29 2.54
C ARG A 37 16.73 0.05 1.96
N MET A 38 15.81 0.05 0.99
CA MET A 38 15.29 1.29 0.42
C MET A 38 14.53 2.12 1.47
N ILE A 39 13.77 1.47 2.35
CA ILE A 39 13.10 2.14 3.45
C ILE A 39 14.11 2.77 4.40
N ASP A 40 15.19 2.07 4.77
CA ASP A 40 16.23 2.60 5.66
C ASP A 40 16.88 3.88 5.09
N TYR A 41 17.16 3.89 3.79
CA TYR A 41 17.66 5.11 3.12
C TYR A 41 16.66 6.25 3.17
N ASN A 42 15.40 5.97 2.86
CA ASN A 42 14.35 6.97 2.87
C ASN A 42 14.09 7.53 4.27
N VAL A 43 14.10 6.69 5.31
CA VAL A 43 13.92 7.12 6.70
C VAL A 43 15.05 8.09 7.10
N ARG A 44 16.28 7.76 6.80
CA ARG A 44 17.44 8.64 7.10
C ARG A 44 17.34 9.99 6.37
N PHE A 45 16.92 9.97 5.12
CA PHE A 45 16.68 11.18 4.35
C PHE A 45 15.57 12.03 4.98
N MET A 46 14.43 11.41 5.32
CA MET A 46 13.30 12.12 5.94
C MET A 46 13.62 12.71 7.31
N VAL A 47 14.43 12.02 8.11
CA VAL A 47 14.91 12.56 9.41
C VAL A 47 15.73 13.83 9.20
N ARG A 48 16.67 13.81 8.25
CA ARG A 48 17.50 15.00 7.92
C ARG A 48 16.64 16.14 7.36
N LEU A 49 15.74 15.83 6.45
CA LEU A 49 14.84 16.82 5.85
C LEU A 49 14.01 17.52 6.93
N ARG A 50 13.40 16.74 7.84
CA ARG A 50 12.62 17.30 8.97
C ARG A 50 13.48 18.19 9.89
N ALA A 51 14.70 17.78 10.18
CA ALA A 51 15.63 18.58 10.98
C ALA A 51 15.92 19.91 10.28
N THR A 52 16.27 19.89 8.99
CA THR A 52 16.55 21.10 8.21
C THR A 52 15.31 22.03 8.15
N MET A 53 14.14 21.47 7.91
CA MET A 53 12.90 22.26 7.91
C MET A 53 12.66 22.90 9.28
N LYS A 54 12.85 22.16 10.36
CA LYS A 54 12.73 22.70 11.72
C LYS A 54 13.71 23.84 11.97
N ASP A 55 14.95 23.69 11.56
CA ASP A 55 15.98 24.73 11.70
C ASP A 55 15.60 25.99 10.92
N ILE A 56 15.10 25.87 9.70
CA ILE A 56 14.61 27.00 8.91
C ILE A 56 13.49 27.72 9.67
N PHE A 57 12.48 27.01 10.18
CA PHE A 57 11.38 27.61 10.93
C PHE A 57 11.83 28.31 12.20
N LEU A 58 12.81 27.76 12.92
CA LEU A 58 13.31 28.34 14.17
C LEU A 58 14.15 29.60 13.93
N HIS A 59 14.89 29.67 12.81
CA HIS A 59 15.86 30.74 12.56
C HIS A 59 15.34 31.85 11.63
N THR A 60 14.22 31.67 10.97
CA THR A 60 13.66 32.68 10.05
C THR A 60 13.11 33.90 10.80
N GLY A 61 12.75 33.76 12.09
CA GLY A 61 12.31 34.90 12.94
C GLY A 61 11.00 35.56 12.51
N LYS A 62 10.38 35.11 11.42
CA LYS A 62 9.09 35.60 10.89
C LYS A 62 8.19 34.41 10.53
N PRO A 63 6.87 34.58 10.60
CA PRO A 63 5.94 33.59 10.10
C PRO A 63 6.21 33.32 8.61
N ILE A 64 6.39 32.05 8.25
CA ILE A 64 6.57 31.64 6.85
C ILE A 64 5.19 31.29 6.31
N HIS A 65 4.70 32.10 5.37
CA HIS A 65 3.47 31.82 4.65
C HIS A 65 3.78 31.09 3.36
N HIS A 66 3.21 29.88 3.22
CA HIS A 66 3.37 29.07 2.01
C HIS A 66 2.16 28.13 1.84
N PRO A 67 1.66 27.92 0.62
CA PRO A 67 0.48 27.09 0.37
C PRO A 67 0.54 25.67 0.95
N TYR A 68 1.73 25.10 1.13
CA TYR A 68 1.92 23.77 1.75
C TYR A 68 2.04 23.81 3.29
N LEU A 69 2.15 24.98 3.90
CA LEU A 69 2.32 25.13 5.34
C LEU A 69 1.08 25.74 6.00
N ASP A 70 0.43 26.65 5.27
CA ASP A 70 -0.79 27.28 5.74
C ASP A 70 -1.95 26.28 5.66
N GLY A 71 -2.78 26.25 6.68
CA GLY A 71 -3.98 25.44 6.66
C GLY A 71 -4.99 25.97 5.63
N HIS A 72 -5.79 25.07 5.08
CA HIS A 72 -6.88 25.43 4.16
C HIS A 72 -8.25 25.10 4.78
N PRO A 73 -8.70 25.85 5.81
CA PRO A 73 -9.94 25.56 6.54
C PRO A 73 -11.19 25.63 5.65
N GLU A 74 -11.12 26.42 4.57
CA GLU A 74 -12.19 26.55 3.58
C GLU A 74 -12.39 25.30 2.71
N THR A 75 -11.37 24.47 2.60
CA THR A 75 -11.38 23.32 1.70
C THR A 75 -11.90 22.09 2.42
N LYS A 76 -13.13 21.67 2.08
CA LYS A 76 -13.76 20.47 2.60
C LYS A 76 -13.51 19.23 1.75
N ASN A 77 -12.88 19.39 0.58
CA ASN A 77 -12.61 18.30 -0.34
C ASN A 77 -11.32 17.57 0.03
N SER A 78 -11.34 16.26 -0.06
CA SER A 78 -10.20 15.42 0.27
C SER A 78 -9.85 14.50 -0.90
N LEU A 79 -8.56 14.27 -1.11
CA LEU A 79 -8.07 13.20 -1.96
C LEU A 79 -7.63 12.04 -1.09
N PHE A 80 -8.25 10.90 -1.27
CA PHE A 80 -7.87 9.65 -0.61
C PHE A 80 -6.94 8.87 -1.52
N ILE A 81 -5.71 8.66 -1.09
CA ILE A 81 -4.72 7.87 -1.83
C ILE A 81 -4.63 6.50 -1.18
N VAL A 82 -5.05 5.46 -1.91
CA VAL A 82 -5.06 4.07 -1.45
C VAL A 82 -3.94 3.32 -2.16
N ILE A 83 -2.96 2.86 -1.38
CA ILE A 83 -1.82 2.11 -1.91
C ILE A 83 -2.03 0.64 -1.61
N SER A 84 -2.42 -0.14 -2.61
CA SER A 84 -2.60 -1.58 -2.56
C SER A 84 -1.49 -2.32 -3.29
N GLY A 85 -1.57 -3.63 -3.38
CA GLY A 85 -0.64 -4.44 -4.16
C GLY A 85 -1.25 -4.87 -5.49
N ASP A 86 -0.38 -5.37 -6.40
CA ASP A 86 -0.80 -5.90 -7.68
C ASP A 86 -1.19 -7.38 -7.62
N LYS A 87 -0.84 -8.08 -6.54
CA LYS A 87 -1.03 -9.53 -6.38
C LYS A 87 -1.57 -9.86 -5.00
N GLY A 88 -2.28 -10.98 -4.92
CA GLY A 88 -2.71 -11.57 -3.66
C GLY A 88 -1.59 -12.29 -2.90
N LEU A 89 -1.97 -13.26 -2.07
CA LEU A 89 -1.09 -14.06 -1.20
C LEU A 89 -0.35 -13.22 -0.13
N CYS A 90 -1.00 -12.16 0.35
CA CYS A 90 -0.49 -11.25 1.39
C CYS A 90 -1.32 -11.30 2.69
N GLY A 91 -1.99 -12.44 2.95
CA GLY A 91 -2.87 -12.60 4.11
C GLY A 91 -4.05 -11.63 4.06
N SER A 92 -4.38 -11.01 5.19
CA SER A 92 -5.48 -10.05 5.32
C SER A 92 -5.13 -8.61 4.93
N TYR A 93 -3.95 -8.35 4.37
CA TYR A 93 -3.52 -6.99 4.08
C TYR A 93 -4.55 -6.20 3.25
N HIS A 94 -4.95 -6.75 2.10
CA HIS A 94 -5.91 -6.05 1.22
C HIS A 94 -7.28 -5.89 1.87
N SER A 95 -7.83 -6.94 2.48
CA SER A 95 -9.15 -6.85 3.13
C SER A 95 -9.17 -5.85 4.28
N SER A 96 -8.12 -5.80 5.09
CA SER A 96 -7.98 -4.83 6.18
C SER A 96 -7.81 -3.40 5.66
N LEU A 97 -7.00 -3.22 4.60
CA LEU A 97 -6.81 -1.92 3.95
C LEU A 97 -8.11 -1.38 3.39
N PHE A 98 -8.87 -2.20 2.68
CA PHE A 98 -10.11 -1.78 2.04
C PHE A 98 -11.20 -1.47 3.07
N ALA A 99 -11.36 -2.29 4.11
CA ALA A 99 -12.28 -2.02 5.20
C ALA A 99 -11.95 -0.71 5.91
N PHE A 100 -10.68 -0.47 6.21
CA PHE A 100 -10.20 0.78 6.78
C PHE A 100 -10.47 1.98 5.86
N THR A 101 -10.22 1.82 4.56
CA THR A 101 -10.47 2.89 3.58
C THR A 101 -11.95 3.24 3.52
N GLU A 102 -12.83 2.24 3.48
CA GLU A 102 -14.27 2.48 3.48
C GLU A 102 -14.77 3.18 4.74
N GLU A 103 -14.26 2.80 5.90
CA GLU A 103 -14.55 3.50 7.16
C GLU A 103 -14.13 4.99 7.08
N LYS A 104 -12.93 5.25 6.57
CA LYS A 104 -12.43 6.62 6.42
C LYS A 104 -13.22 7.43 5.40
N LEU A 105 -13.59 6.83 4.28
CA LEU A 105 -14.46 7.47 3.29
C LEU A 105 -15.82 7.84 3.88
N LYS A 106 -16.47 6.91 4.60
CA LYS A 106 -17.74 7.19 5.27
C LYS A 106 -17.65 8.35 6.27
N LYS A 107 -16.53 8.47 6.97
CA LYS A 107 -16.34 9.45 8.03
C LYS A 107 -15.89 10.82 7.54
N HIS A 108 -15.09 10.88 6.49
CA HIS A 108 -14.36 12.10 6.11
C HIS A 108 -14.58 12.53 4.65
N ALA A 109 -15.21 11.71 3.81
CA ALA A 109 -15.45 12.13 2.43
C ALA A 109 -16.57 13.19 2.36
N SER A 110 -16.34 14.21 1.55
CA SER A 110 -17.35 15.16 1.10
C SER A 110 -17.84 14.76 -0.31
N PRO A 111 -18.94 15.34 -0.81
CA PRO A 111 -19.44 15.02 -2.16
C PRO A 111 -18.41 15.18 -3.29
N ASN A 112 -17.44 16.08 -3.10
CA ASN A 112 -16.41 16.37 -4.09
C ASN A 112 -15.05 15.71 -3.73
N SER A 113 -15.01 14.83 -2.75
CA SER A 113 -13.80 14.07 -2.44
C SER A 113 -13.49 13.05 -3.53
N ARG A 114 -12.21 12.86 -3.80
CA ARG A 114 -11.72 11.96 -4.87
C ARG A 114 -10.91 10.81 -4.30
N ILE A 115 -10.81 9.73 -5.07
CA ILE A 115 -10.05 8.54 -4.71
C ILE A 115 -9.01 8.27 -5.79
N ALA A 116 -7.75 8.20 -5.39
CA ALA A 116 -6.65 7.68 -6.20
C ALA A 116 -6.26 6.30 -5.68
N VAL A 117 -6.14 5.33 -6.56
CA VAL A 117 -5.81 3.96 -6.18
C VAL A 117 -4.56 3.51 -6.91
N LEU A 118 -3.56 3.03 -6.15
CA LEU A 118 -2.37 2.40 -6.68
C LEU A 118 -2.44 0.89 -6.42
N GLY A 119 -2.21 0.11 -7.46
CA GLY A 119 -2.20 -1.36 -7.42
C GLY A 119 -3.51 -2.00 -7.88
N ILE A 120 -3.36 -3.08 -8.65
CA ILE A 120 -4.44 -3.77 -9.37
C ILE A 120 -5.53 -4.28 -8.40
N MET A 121 -5.13 -4.80 -7.24
CA MET A 121 -6.09 -5.35 -6.27
C MET A 121 -7.04 -4.29 -5.72
N GLY A 122 -6.56 -3.07 -5.54
CA GLY A 122 -7.39 -1.94 -5.10
C GLY A 122 -8.32 -1.44 -6.19
N GLU A 123 -7.80 -1.31 -7.41
CA GLU A 123 -8.61 -0.93 -8.58
C GLU A 123 -9.79 -1.88 -8.77
N GLU A 124 -9.52 -3.19 -8.81
CA GLU A 124 -10.57 -4.21 -8.93
C GLU A 124 -11.58 -4.18 -7.78
N TYR A 125 -11.10 -3.98 -6.56
CA TYR A 125 -11.97 -3.91 -5.39
C TYR A 125 -12.96 -2.75 -5.51
N PHE A 126 -12.48 -1.53 -5.75
CA PHE A 126 -13.34 -0.35 -5.80
C PHE A 126 -14.30 -0.37 -6.99
N ARG A 127 -13.87 -0.84 -8.16
CA ARG A 127 -14.77 -1.03 -9.31
C ARG A 127 -15.90 -2.02 -9.01
N ARG A 128 -15.59 -3.16 -8.39
CA ARG A 128 -16.61 -4.16 -8.00
C ARG A 128 -17.63 -3.63 -6.98
N HIS A 129 -17.23 -2.65 -6.17
CA HIS A 129 -18.09 -2.02 -5.17
C HIS A 129 -18.75 -0.73 -5.66
N GLY A 130 -18.77 -0.49 -6.97
CA GLY A 130 -19.46 0.64 -7.58
C GLY A 130 -18.80 2.00 -7.31
N LYS A 131 -17.53 2.01 -6.94
CA LYS A 131 -16.73 3.21 -6.75
C LYS A 131 -15.60 3.21 -7.76
N GLU A 132 -15.78 3.86 -8.88
CA GLU A 132 -14.70 3.99 -9.85
C GLU A 132 -13.65 4.99 -9.33
N PRO A 133 -12.36 4.59 -9.24
CA PRO A 133 -11.31 5.52 -8.84
C PRO A 133 -11.16 6.67 -9.83
N ASP A 134 -10.98 7.89 -9.33
CA ASP A 134 -10.74 9.07 -10.17
C ASP A 134 -9.35 9.03 -10.82
N TYR A 135 -8.40 8.36 -10.16
CA TYR A 135 -7.01 8.20 -10.63
C TYR A 135 -6.51 6.79 -10.35
N ILE A 136 -5.81 6.20 -11.31
CA ILE A 136 -5.21 4.87 -11.26
C ILE A 136 -3.71 4.96 -11.51
#